data_777847b6ab950fcaaf2ee941e67c8a91
#
_entry.id   777847b6ab950fcaaf2ee941e67c8a91
#
_cell.length_a   1.000
_cell.length_b   1.000
_cell.length_c   1.000
_cell.angle_alpha   90.00
_cell.angle_beta   90.00
_cell.angle_gamma   90.00
#
_symmetry.space_group_name_H-M   'P 1'
#
loop_
_entity.id
_entity.type
_entity.pdbx_description
1 polymer ?
#
loop_
_entity_poly.entity_id
_entity_poly.type
_entity_poly.pdbx_seq_one_letter_code
_entity_poly.pdbx_strand_id
1 'polypeptide(L)'
;MARPCRHCAGQHQHLWRFRSDRADARDVQAQGQAVNPHEALPWVALAYLVAGVCFILALRGLSHPTTSRNGNRFGMIGMAIAVVTTLVTHFPMSSTMTAPDEMEVVIDATTTLEILAAIAIGAVIGLTMARRIQMTSMPQLVAAFHSLVGLAAVLVATAAFLNPASFGIVDAAGSILAVSRVEMMLGAAIGAITFSGSVIAFAKLNGNMSGAPILLPLRHVINLGMIVAILAVTALYALASSAGAGEGWMFWAALALAFAVGFLLIIPIGGADMPVVVSMLNSYSGWAAAAMGFTLHNTAMIITGALVGASGAILSYIMCRAMNRSFLSVIAGGFGAEEGGPGGEKIDRPWKRGSAEDAAWIMKEAQQVIIIPGYGMAVAQAQHVLREMADLLKAEGVTVKYAIHPVAGRMPGHMNVLL
;
A
#
# COMPACT_ATOMS: atom_id res chain seq x y z
N MET A 1 20.19 58.20 56.66
CA MET A 1 20.07 56.74 56.72
C MET A 1 18.64 56.35 56.34
N ALA A 2 18.44 56.06 55.06
CA ALA A 2 17.14 55.62 54.54
C ALA A 2 17.28 54.17 54.07
N ARG A 3 16.52 53.25 54.66
CA ARG A 3 16.47 51.81 54.24
C ARG A 3 15.69 51.68 52.96
N PRO A 4 16.15 50.92 51.94
CA PRO A 4 15.35 50.68 50.72
C PRO A 4 14.26 49.65 50.99
N CYS A 5 13.06 49.95 50.49
CA CYS A 5 11.86 49.17 50.62
C CYS A 5 11.97 47.86 49.78
N ARG A 6 11.96 46.70 50.45
CA ARG A 6 12.07 45.35 49.86
C ARG A 6 10.83 44.91 49.05
N HIS A 7 9.81 45.74 48.92
CA HIS A 7 8.52 45.37 48.31
C HIS A 7 8.39 45.76 46.81
N CYS A 8 9.30 46.58 46.28
CA CYS A 8 9.23 47.00 44.89
C CYS A 8 9.97 46.09 43.88
N ALA A 9 10.80 45.16 44.36
CA ALA A 9 11.54 44.25 43.49
C ALA A 9 10.73 43.04 42.99
N GLY A 10 9.62 42.71 43.69
CA GLY A 10 8.78 41.51 43.35
C GLY A 10 7.76 41.77 42.22
N GLN A 11 7.30 43.00 42.05
CA GLN A 11 6.27 43.31 41.02
C GLN A 11 6.83 43.46 39.59
N HIS A 12 8.11 43.77 39.45
CA HIS A 12 8.74 43.88 38.12
C HIS A 12 9.04 42.50 37.50
N GLN A 13 9.30 41.48 38.33
CA GLN A 13 9.53 40.12 37.78
C GLN A 13 8.25 39.44 37.29
N HIS A 14 7.11 39.72 37.89
CA HIS A 14 5.83 39.20 37.42
C HIS A 14 5.33 39.85 36.12
N LEU A 15 5.62 41.11 35.89
CA LEU A 15 5.26 41.82 34.66
C LEU A 15 6.09 41.35 33.46
N TRP A 16 7.36 40.97 33.67
CA TRP A 16 8.21 40.43 32.62
C TRP A 16 7.84 38.96 32.27
N ARG A 17 7.48 38.13 33.26
CA ARG A 17 6.96 36.77 32.98
C ARG A 17 5.66 36.81 32.16
N PHE A 18 4.73 37.68 32.51
CA PHE A 18 3.47 37.79 31.74
C PHE A 18 3.64 38.35 30.35
N ARG A 19 4.71 39.08 30.09
CA ARG A 19 4.99 39.63 28.75
C ARG A 19 5.74 38.64 27.86
N SER A 20 6.64 37.86 28.42
CA SER A 20 7.27 36.74 27.70
C SER A 20 6.26 35.63 27.34
N ASP A 21 5.38 35.25 28.30
CA ASP A 21 4.37 34.22 28.04
C ASP A 21 3.34 34.63 26.98
N ARG A 22 3.04 35.95 26.84
CA ARG A 22 2.19 36.47 25.77
C ARG A 22 2.88 36.62 24.43
N ALA A 23 4.18 36.85 24.41
CA ALA A 23 4.96 36.84 23.19
C ALA A 23 5.11 35.40 22.67
N ASP A 24 5.49 34.47 23.54
CA ASP A 24 5.59 33.05 23.20
C ASP A 24 4.26 32.47 22.75
N ALA A 25 3.12 32.84 23.37
CA ALA A 25 1.80 32.42 22.94
C ALA A 25 1.36 33.02 21.57
N ARG A 26 1.84 34.22 21.23
CA ARG A 26 1.59 34.81 19.89
C ARG A 26 2.51 34.22 18.83
N ASP A 27 3.73 33.89 19.18
CA ASP A 27 4.67 33.22 18.27
C ASP A 27 4.26 31.76 18.02
N VAL A 28 3.75 31.05 19.03
CA VAL A 28 3.14 29.73 18.87
C VAL A 28 1.83 29.81 18.07
N GLN A 29 1.01 30.86 18.25
CA GLN A 29 -0.17 31.08 17.40
C GLN A 29 0.20 31.49 15.97
N ALA A 30 1.28 32.24 15.78
CA ALA A 30 1.80 32.58 14.45
C ALA A 30 2.43 31.35 13.77
N GLN A 31 3.09 30.47 14.51
CA GLN A 31 3.58 29.19 14.01
C GLN A 31 2.48 28.16 13.78
N GLY A 32 1.41 28.15 14.58
CA GLY A 32 0.23 27.30 14.39
C GLY A 32 -0.72 27.80 13.28
N GLN A 33 -0.61 29.06 12.86
CA GLN A 33 -1.31 29.63 11.70
C GLN A 33 -0.45 29.64 10.43
N ALA A 34 0.76 29.17 10.48
CA ALA A 34 1.50 28.75 9.30
C ALA A 34 0.99 27.39 8.78
N VAL A 35 -0.33 27.20 8.76
CA VAL A 35 -1.00 26.34 7.77
C VAL A 35 -0.50 26.88 6.44
N ASN A 36 0.35 26.10 5.80
CA ASN A 36 1.06 26.39 4.58
C ASN A 36 0.26 27.34 3.68
N PRO A 37 0.63 28.63 3.58
CA PRO A 37 -0.08 29.56 2.71
C PRO A 37 -0.06 29.09 1.24
N HIS A 38 0.79 28.11 0.94
CA HIS A 38 0.92 27.50 -0.37
C HIS A 38 -0.18 26.48 -0.71
N GLU A 39 -0.80 25.80 0.27
CA GLU A 39 -1.95 24.91 0.00
C GLU A 39 -3.22 25.66 -0.39
N ALA A 40 -3.34 26.89 0.02
CA ALA A 40 -4.46 27.76 -0.35
C ALA A 40 -4.30 28.42 -1.75
N LEU A 41 -3.17 28.18 -2.45
CA LEU A 41 -2.98 28.76 -3.78
C LEU A 41 -3.82 27.99 -4.81
N PRO A 42 -4.66 28.67 -5.61
CA PRO A 42 -5.56 28.01 -6.56
C PRO A 42 -4.86 27.13 -7.58
N TRP A 43 -3.60 27.43 -7.95
CA TRP A 43 -2.82 26.65 -8.91
C TRP A 43 -2.39 25.30 -8.34
N VAL A 44 -2.13 25.19 -7.03
CA VAL A 44 -1.76 23.92 -6.37
C VAL A 44 -2.95 22.95 -6.40
N ALA A 45 -4.14 23.44 -6.01
CA ALA A 45 -5.35 22.66 -6.11
C ALA A 45 -5.66 22.23 -7.56
N LEU A 46 -5.44 23.13 -8.53
CA LEU A 46 -5.60 22.82 -9.96
C LEU A 46 -4.58 21.77 -10.43
N ALA A 47 -3.31 21.86 -10.02
CA ALA A 47 -2.28 20.89 -10.38
C ALA A 47 -2.60 19.49 -9.81
N TYR A 48 -3.04 19.40 -8.56
CA TYR A 48 -3.46 18.13 -7.96
C TYR A 48 -4.75 17.58 -8.60
N LEU A 49 -5.68 18.45 -8.99
CA LEU A 49 -6.88 18.05 -9.75
C LEU A 49 -6.48 17.44 -11.09
N VAL A 50 -5.58 18.09 -11.84
CA VAL A 50 -5.07 17.58 -13.13
C VAL A 50 -4.36 16.23 -12.93
N ALA A 51 -3.52 16.10 -11.90
CA ALA A 51 -2.88 14.84 -11.55
C ALA A 51 -3.92 13.74 -11.24
N GLY A 52 -4.96 14.05 -10.47
CA GLY A 52 -6.06 13.13 -10.17
C GLY A 52 -6.82 12.68 -11.42
N VAL A 53 -7.12 13.60 -12.33
CA VAL A 53 -7.73 13.27 -13.65
C VAL A 53 -6.81 12.35 -14.46
N CYS A 54 -5.50 12.62 -14.48
CA CYS A 54 -4.53 11.75 -15.14
C CYS A 54 -4.53 10.34 -14.54
N PHE A 55 -4.63 10.18 -13.21
CA PHE A 55 -4.72 8.87 -12.56
C PHE A 55 -6.01 8.12 -12.91
N ILE A 56 -7.14 8.80 -12.97
CA ILE A 56 -8.42 8.21 -13.41
C ILE A 56 -8.29 7.72 -14.86
N LEU A 57 -7.74 8.54 -15.76
CA LEU A 57 -7.51 8.17 -17.15
C LEU A 57 -6.49 7.03 -17.30
N ALA A 58 -5.48 6.98 -16.41
CA ALA A 58 -4.53 5.88 -16.35
C ALA A 58 -5.24 4.56 -16.01
N LEU A 59 -6.05 4.52 -14.96
CA LEU A 59 -6.80 3.32 -14.57
C LEU A 59 -7.74 2.87 -15.70
N ARG A 60 -8.46 3.80 -16.30
CA ARG A 60 -9.32 3.51 -17.45
C ARG A 60 -8.52 2.98 -18.65
N GLY A 61 -7.37 3.57 -18.95
CA GLY A 61 -6.51 3.15 -20.05
C GLY A 61 -5.89 1.78 -19.83
N LEU A 62 -5.51 1.44 -18.59
CA LEU A 62 -4.94 0.15 -18.24
C LEU A 62 -5.95 -0.99 -18.24
N SER A 63 -7.25 -0.71 -18.26
CA SER A 63 -8.29 -1.75 -18.28
C SER A 63 -8.39 -2.49 -19.62
N HIS A 64 -7.77 -1.99 -20.69
CA HIS A 64 -7.82 -2.63 -22.02
C HIS A 64 -6.42 -2.73 -22.65
N PRO A 65 -6.04 -3.88 -23.24
CA PRO A 65 -4.68 -4.08 -23.81
C PRO A 65 -4.29 -3.06 -24.88
N THR A 66 -5.23 -2.61 -25.71
CA THR A 66 -4.96 -1.65 -26.79
C THR A 66 -4.68 -0.24 -26.29
N THR A 67 -5.23 0.14 -25.14
CA THR A 67 -5.09 1.48 -24.53
C THR A 67 -4.07 1.52 -23.40
N SER A 68 -3.52 0.37 -22.99
CA SER A 68 -2.64 0.24 -21.81
C SER A 68 -1.39 1.12 -21.87
N ARG A 69 -0.78 1.29 -23.06
CA ARG A 69 0.38 2.18 -23.23
C ARG A 69 0.04 3.64 -22.93
N ASN A 70 -1.13 4.10 -23.39
CA ASN A 70 -1.58 5.47 -23.15
C ASN A 70 -1.98 5.64 -21.67
N GLY A 71 -2.64 4.64 -21.09
CA GLY A 71 -2.93 4.62 -19.64
C GLY A 71 -1.67 4.77 -18.80
N ASN A 72 -0.62 4.02 -19.11
CA ASN A 72 0.66 4.13 -18.41
C ASN A 72 1.29 5.52 -18.55
N ARG A 73 1.22 6.14 -19.75
CA ARG A 73 1.70 7.52 -19.95
C ARG A 73 0.94 8.53 -19.10
N PHE A 74 -0.39 8.43 -19.01
CA PHE A 74 -1.19 9.28 -18.15
C PHE A 74 -0.80 9.11 -16.68
N GLY A 75 -0.56 7.87 -16.21
CA GLY A 75 -0.09 7.62 -14.85
C GLY A 75 1.27 8.27 -14.57
N MET A 76 2.22 8.16 -15.50
CA MET A 76 3.54 8.79 -15.37
C MET A 76 3.44 10.32 -15.35
N ILE A 77 2.61 10.91 -16.21
CA ILE A 77 2.40 12.37 -16.26
C ILE A 77 1.74 12.85 -14.97
N GLY A 78 0.67 12.17 -14.51
CA GLY A 78 0.00 12.49 -13.25
C GLY A 78 0.94 12.44 -12.05
N MET A 79 1.77 11.40 -11.96
CA MET A 79 2.78 11.27 -10.90
C MET A 79 3.83 12.39 -10.98
N ALA A 80 4.34 12.71 -12.17
CA ALA A 80 5.30 13.79 -12.34
C ALA A 80 4.73 15.14 -11.88
N ILE A 81 3.47 15.45 -12.29
CA ILE A 81 2.79 16.68 -11.85
C ILE A 81 2.65 16.69 -10.31
N ALA A 82 2.18 15.60 -9.70
CA ALA A 82 1.98 15.53 -8.26
C ALA A 82 3.31 15.71 -7.49
N VAL A 83 4.37 15.01 -7.89
CA VAL A 83 5.69 15.09 -7.24
C VAL A 83 6.29 16.48 -7.39
N VAL A 84 6.26 17.06 -8.59
CA VAL A 84 6.81 18.42 -8.83
C VAL A 84 6.02 19.46 -8.03
N THR A 85 4.68 19.37 -8.02
CA THR A 85 3.84 20.28 -7.24
C THR A 85 4.18 20.18 -5.75
N THR A 86 4.29 18.97 -5.21
CA THR A 86 4.63 18.75 -3.79
C THR A 86 6.03 19.31 -3.48
N LEU A 87 7.04 19.06 -4.32
CA LEU A 87 8.41 19.57 -4.11
C LEU A 87 8.47 21.09 -4.15
N VAL A 88 7.70 21.72 -5.05
CA VAL A 88 7.67 23.19 -5.16
C VAL A 88 6.93 23.83 -3.99
N THR A 89 5.85 23.20 -3.51
CA THR A 89 5.04 23.77 -2.41
C THR A 89 5.62 23.51 -1.02
N HIS A 90 6.35 22.41 -0.84
CA HIS A 90 6.93 22.00 0.44
C HIS A 90 8.45 21.98 0.36
N PHE A 91 9.01 23.00 -0.28
CA PHE A 91 10.47 23.13 -0.35
C PHE A 91 11.04 23.36 1.06
N PRO A 92 12.05 22.61 1.51
CA PRO A 92 12.60 22.76 2.85
C PRO A 92 13.28 24.12 3.00
N MET A 93 12.67 24.99 3.81
CA MET A 93 13.18 26.31 4.15
C MET A 93 13.42 26.36 5.65
N SER A 94 14.61 26.77 6.08
CA SER A 94 14.93 27.08 7.46
C SER A 94 14.93 28.60 7.67
N SER A 95 14.28 29.06 8.73
CA SER A 95 14.37 30.46 9.15
C SER A 95 15.50 30.62 10.15
N THR A 96 16.58 31.31 9.77
CA THR A 96 17.67 31.70 10.67
C THR A 96 17.46 33.16 11.10
N MET A 97 17.46 33.41 12.40
CA MET A 97 17.52 34.76 12.93
C MET A 97 18.93 35.27 12.76
N THR A 98 19.16 36.20 11.79
CA THR A 98 20.46 36.81 11.52
C THR A 98 20.65 38.13 12.28
N ALA A 99 19.53 38.78 12.72
CA ALA A 99 19.51 39.95 13.57
C ALA A 99 18.18 40.01 14.37
N PRO A 100 18.08 40.81 15.45
CA PRO A 100 16.90 40.84 16.33
C PRO A 100 15.57 41.17 15.65
N ASP A 101 15.56 41.62 14.40
CA ASP A 101 14.35 41.97 13.64
C ASP A 101 14.35 41.46 12.19
N GLU A 102 15.37 40.73 11.74
CA GLU A 102 15.44 40.19 10.37
C GLU A 102 15.38 38.64 10.41
N MET A 103 14.27 38.07 9.92
CA MET A 103 14.15 36.66 9.62
C MET A 103 14.59 36.43 8.18
N GLU A 104 15.75 35.81 7.98
CA GLU A 104 16.21 35.38 6.67
C GLU A 104 15.75 33.94 6.42
N VAL A 105 14.94 33.74 5.38
CA VAL A 105 14.50 32.44 4.95
C VAL A 105 15.58 31.86 4.03
N VAL A 106 16.31 30.86 4.54
CA VAL A 106 17.38 30.20 3.79
C VAL A 106 16.93 28.79 3.41
N ILE A 107 17.31 28.38 2.21
CA ILE A 107 17.07 26.99 1.76
C ILE A 107 17.89 26.06 2.66
N ASP A 108 17.22 25.08 3.30
CA ASP A 108 17.91 24.02 4.03
C ASP A 108 18.54 23.03 3.03
N ALA A 109 19.82 23.30 2.73
CA ALA A 109 20.59 22.51 1.77
C ALA A 109 20.75 21.04 2.25
N THR A 110 20.79 20.80 3.56
CA THR A 110 20.97 19.46 4.13
C THR A 110 19.72 18.61 3.87
N THR A 111 18.57 19.13 4.29
CA THR A 111 17.28 18.43 4.07
C THR A 111 16.96 18.28 2.58
N THR A 112 17.28 19.29 1.77
CA THR A 112 17.12 19.20 0.30
C THR A 112 17.98 18.08 -0.29
N LEU A 113 19.24 17.96 0.13
CA LEU A 113 20.15 16.92 -0.33
C LEU A 113 19.66 15.51 0.10
N GLU A 114 19.17 15.38 1.33
CA GLU A 114 18.60 14.13 1.84
C GLU A 114 17.39 13.66 1.02
N ILE A 115 16.46 14.58 0.70
CA ILE A 115 15.29 14.30 -0.14
C ILE A 115 15.73 13.88 -1.54
N LEU A 116 16.63 14.62 -2.17
CA LEU A 116 17.13 14.29 -3.51
C LEU A 116 17.88 12.95 -3.54
N ALA A 117 18.68 12.66 -2.51
CA ALA A 117 19.38 11.40 -2.37
C ALA A 117 18.41 10.23 -2.22
N ALA A 118 17.36 10.37 -1.39
CA ALA A 118 16.32 9.35 -1.22
C ALA A 118 15.57 9.09 -2.52
N ILE A 119 15.20 10.15 -3.27
CA ILE A 119 14.55 10.03 -4.58
C ILE A 119 15.48 9.32 -5.58
N ALA A 120 16.76 9.70 -5.62
CA ALA A 120 17.75 9.09 -6.52
C ALA A 120 17.94 7.59 -6.23
N ILE A 121 18.08 7.22 -4.97
CA ILE A 121 18.20 5.82 -4.54
C ILE A 121 16.95 5.03 -4.96
N GLY A 122 15.76 5.55 -4.66
CA GLY A 122 14.50 4.92 -5.05
C GLY A 122 14.35 4.79 -6.56
N ALA A 123 14.73 5.82 -7.33
CA ALA A 123 14.69 5.80 -8.79
C ALA A 123 15.66 4.76 -9.39
N VAL A 124 16.88 4.66 -8.87
CA VAL A 124 17.88 3.68 -9.34
C VAL A 124 17.39 2.25 -9.07
N ILE A 125 16.89 1.98 -7.87
CA ILE A 125 16.35 0.66 -7.52
C ILE A 125 15.13 0.33 -8.39
N GLY A 126 14.16 1.23 -8.45
CA GLY A 126 12.92 1.04 -9.20
C GLY A 126 13.16 0.84 -10.70
N LEU A 127 14.01 1.66 -11.31
CA LEU A 127 14.33 1.57 -12.73
C LEU A 127 15.11 0.29 -13.07
N THR A 128 16.02 -0.12 -12.19
CA THR A 128 16.80 -1.35 -12.36
C THR A 128 15.88 -2.58 -12.28
N MET A 129 14.98 -2.59 -11.29
CA MET A 129 13.99 -3.66 -11.15
C MET A 129 13.05 -3.70 -12.35
N ALA A 130 12.49 -2.57 -12.77
CA ALA A 130 11.55 -2.50 -13.89
C ALA A 130 12.15 -2.99 -15.21
N ARG A 131 13.47 -2.81 -15.41
CA ARG A 131 14.16 -3.26 -16.64
C ARG A 131 14.58 -4.72 -16.62
N ARG A 132 14.78 -5.32 -15.44
CA ARG A 132 15.35 -6.66 -15.30
C ARG A 132 14.34 -7.74 -14.97
N ILE A 133 13.15 -7.37 -14.48
CA ILE A 133 12.17 -8.33 -14.03
C ILE A 133 11.51 -9.06 -15.21
N GLN A 134 11.37 -10.37 -15.07
CA GLN A 134 10.64 -11.18 -16.02
C GLN A 134 9.12 -11.07 -15.77
N MET A 135 8.31 -11.19 -16.83
CA MET A 135 6.83 -11.14 -16.74
C MET A 135 6.27 -12.19 -15.77
N THR A 136 6.89 -13.37 -15.70
CA THR A 136 6.52 -14.46 -14.79
C THR A 136 6.75 -14.12 -13.31
N SER A 137 7.63 -13.17 -13.01
CA SER A 137 7.96 -12.73 -11.64
C SER A 137 7.22 -11.44 -11.23
N MET A 138 6.31 -10.93 -12.08
CA MET A 138 5.52 -9.72 -11.76
C MET A 138 4.73 -9.82 -10.46
N PRO A 139 4.05 -10.93 -10.11
CA PRO A 139 3.31 -11.01 -8.86
C PRO A 139 4.18 -10.88 -7.61
N GLN A 140 5.41 -11.45 -7.64
CA GLN A 140 6.37 -11.30 -6.54
C GLN A 140 6.80 -9.85 -6.40
N LEU A 141 7.12 -9.19 -7.53
CA LEU A 141 7.53 -7.78 -7.55
C LEU A 141 6.43 -6.88 -6.98
N VAL A 142 5.18 -7.09 -7.41
CA VAL A 142 4.04 -6.32 -6.94
C VAL A 142 3.85 -6.48 -5.43
N ALA A 143 3.96 -7.71 -4.90
CA ALA A 143 3.92 -7.95 -3.46
C ALA A 143 5.07 -7.24 -2.72
N ALA A 144 6.30 -7.28 -3.26
CA ALA A 144 7.45 -6.57 -2.68
C ALA A 144 7.22 -5.06 -2.63
N PHE A 145 6.69 -4.45 -3.70
CA PHE A 145 6.40 -3.03 -3.72
C PHE A 145 5.28 -2.64 -2.75
N HIS A 146 4.25 -3.46 -2.59
CA HIS A 146 3.22 -3.19 -1.57
C HIS A 146 3.79 -3.24 -0.15
N SER A 147 4.80 -4.08 0.11
CA SER A 147 5.47 -4.03 1.41
C SER A 147 6.18 -2.69 1.63
N LEU A 148 6.90 -2.17 0.63
CA LEU A 148 7.57 -0.87 0.74
C LEU A 148 6.58 0.29 0.91
N VAL A 149 5.45 0.26 0.19
CA VAL A 149 4.38 1.27 0.34
C VAL A 149 3.75 1.21 1.74
N GLY A 150 3.49 0.00 2.25
CA GLY A 150 3.01 -0.18 3.62
C GLY A 150 3.99 0.35 4.66
N LEU A 151 5.29 0.07 4.48
CA LEU A 151 6.35 0.60 5.35
C LEU A 151 6.42 2.12 5.28
N ALA A 152 6.32 2.72 4.08
CA ALA A 152 6.30 4.17 3.91
C ALA A 152 5.16 4.81 4.70
N ALA A 153 3.94 4.23 4.66
CA ALA A 153 2.82 4.72 5.45
C ALA A 153 3.07 4.66 6.96
N VAL A 154 3.69 3.56 7.45
CA VAL A 154 4.11 3.43 8.85
C VAL A 154 5.12 4.50 9.23
N LEU A 155 6.14 4.74 8.40
CA LEU A 155 7.19 5.72 8.68
C LEU A 155 6.65 7.15 8.68
N VAL A 156 5.76 7.50 7.75
CA VAL A 156 5.09 8.81 7.73
C VAL A 156 4.22 9.02 8.97
N ALA A 157 3.43 8.00 9.35
CA ALA A 157 2.64 8.07 10.58
C ALA A 157 3.51 8.20 11.83
N THR A 158 4.64 7.49 11.88
CA THR A 158 5.60 7.58 12.98
C THR A 158 6.26 8.96 13.01
N ALA A 159 6.61 9.54 11.86
CA ALA A 159 7.15 10.89 11.78
C ALA A 159 6.14 11.93 12.27
N ALA A 160 4.87 11.81 11.89
CA ALA A 160 3.79 12.67 12.36
C ALA A 160 3.55 12.52 13.87
N PHE A 161 3.68 11.31 14.41
CA PHE A 161 3.59 11.05 15.85
C PHE A 161 4.74 11.68 16.63
N LEU A 162 5.98 11.58 16.13
CA LEU A 162 7.17 12.09 16.80
C LEU A 162 7.32 13.61 16.70
N ASN A 163 6.83 14.21 15.63
CA ASN A 163 6.92 15.65 15.39
C ASN A 163 5.60 16.24 14.86
N PRO A 164 4.53 16.22 15.68
CA PRO A 164 3.20 16.60 15.23
C PRO A 164 3.07 18.09 14.86
N ALA A 165 3.91 18.94 15.42
CA ALA A 165 3.92 20.37 15.12
C ALA A 165 4.31 20.64 13.65
N SER A 166 5.27 19.90 13.11
CA SER A 166 5.70 20.03 11.71
C SER A 166 4.64 19.62 10.71
N PHE A 167 3.66 18.82 11.14
CA PHE A 167 2.55 18.37 10.31
C PHE A 167 1.28 19.23 10.47
N GLY A 168 1.32 20.25 11.34
CA GLY A 168 0.18 21.15 11.57
C GLY A 168 -1.03 20.44 12.24
N ILE A 169 -0.83 19.30 12.89
CA ILE A 169 -1.87 18.46 13.49
C ILE A 169 -2.04 18.69 15.00
N VAL A 170 -1.50 19.80 15.51
CA VAL A 170 -1.59 20.17 16.94
C VAL A 170 -2.64 21.25 17.16
N ASP A 171 -3.25 21.23 18.34
CA ASP A 171 -4.12 22.29 18.84
C ASP A 171 -3.31 23.43 19.49
N ALA A 172 -4.02 24.49 19.93
CA ALA A 172 -3.40 25.64 20.61
C ALA A 172 -2.71 25.28 21.96
N ALA A 173 -2.96 24.09 22.49
CA ALA A 173 -2.32 23.56 23.69
C ALA A 173 -1.09 22.70 23.40
N GLY A 174 -0.73 22.50 22.10
CA GLY A 174 0.37 21.64 21.67
C GLY A 174 0.03 20.15 21.66
N SER A 175 -1.24 19.79 21.85
CA SER A 175 -1.71 18.40 21.81
C SER A 175 -2.13 18.01 20.39
N ILE A 176 -1.92 16.74 20.01
CA ILE A 176 -2.39 16.24 18.70
C ILE A 176 -3.93 16.24 18.68
N LEU A 177 -4.53 16.81 17.63
CA LEU A 177 -5.97 16.82 17.41
C LEU A 177 -6.55 15.40 17.43
N ALA A 178 -7.70 15.19 18.09
CA ALA A 178 -8.32 13.87 18.21
C ALA A 178 -8.60 13.20 16.85
N VAL A 179 -9.02 13.98 15.86
CA VAL A 179 -9.24 13.49 14.48
C VAL A 179 -7.92 13.00 13.88
N SER A 180 -6.86 13.80 13.96
CA SER A 180 -5.53 13.46 13.43
C SER A 180 -4.91 12.25 14.15
N ARG A 181 -5.20 12.04 15.44
CA ARG A 181 -4.82 10.80 16.16
C ARG A 181 -5.44 9.57 15.52
N VAL A 182 -6.74 9.62 15.19
CA VAL A 182 -7.43 8.50 14.52
C VAL A 182 -6.88 8.27 13.12
N GLU A 183 -6.72 9.32 12.33
CA GLU A 183 -6.19 9.24 10.96
C GLU A 183 -4.80 8.63 10.92
N MET A 184 -3.90 9.12 11.76
CA MET A 184 -2.53 8.64 11.91
C MET A 184 -2.49 7.17 12.37
N MET A 185 -3.30 6.80 13.38
CA MET A 185 -3.37 5.43 13.89
C MET A 185 -3.92 4.46 12.85
N LEU A 186 -4.98 4.85 12.11
CA LEU A 186 -5.54 4.03 11.04
C LEU A 186 -4.53 3.85 9.90
N GLY A 187 -3.88 4.94 9.49
CA GLY A 187 -2.85 4.89 8.46
C GLY A 187 -1.67 4.00 8.86
N ALA A 188 -1.18 4.14 10.09
CA ALA A 188 -0.12 3.29 10.64
C ALA A 188 -0.54 1.81 10.71
N ALA A 189 -1.74 1.52 11.21
CA ALA A 189 -2.23 0.15 11.35
C ALA A 189 -2.44 -0.53 9.98
N ILE A 190 -3.11 0.14 9.04
CA ILE A 190 -3.31 -0.40 7.70
C ILE A 190 -1.96 -0.56 6.97
N GLY A 191 -1.05 0.41 7.13
CA GLY A 191 0.31 0.33 6.58
C GLY A 191 1.10 -0.85 7.14
N ALA A 192 1.04 -1.09 8.45
CA ALA A 192 1.71 -2.21 9.12
C ALA A 192 1.16 -3.57 8.68
N ILE A 193 -0.16 -3.71 8.58
CA ILE A 193 -0.82 -4.91 8.06
C ILE A 193 -0.39 -5.15 6.60
N THR A 194 -0.37 -4.09 5.81
CA THR A 194 0.05 -4.17 4.40
C THR A 194 1.50 -4.60 4.27
N PHE A 195 2.41 -4.01 5.04
CA PHE A 195 3.82 -4.37 5.04
C PHE A 195 4.02 -5.84 5.40
N SER A 196 3.59 -6.24 6.59
CA SER A 196 3.82 -7.58 7.10
C SER A 196 3.12 -8.66 6.27
N GLY A 197 1.89 -8.40 5.83
CA GLY A 197 1.15 -9.28 4.93
C GLY A 197 1.82 -9.43 3.56
N SER A 198 2.33 -8.34 3.00
CA SER A 198 3.02 -8.35 1.70
C SER A 198 4.37 -9.08 1.75
N VAL A 199 5.10 -9.00 2.87
CA VAL A 199 6.34 -9.77 3.08
C VAL A 199 6.05 -11.27 3.03
N ILE A 200 4.99 -11.73 3.70
CA ILE A 200 4.59 -13.14 3.66
C ILE A 200 4.10 -13.55 2.26
N ALA A 201 3.29 -12.71 1.62
CA ALA A 201 2.83 -12.96 0.26
C ALA A 201 4.02 -13.08 -0.72
N PHE A 202 4.99 -12.17 -0.63
CA PHE A 202 6.24 -12.24 -1.39
C PHE A 202 7.00 -13.54 -1.12
N ALA A 203 7.20 -13.91 0.14
CA ALA A 203 7.93 -15.12 0.52
C ALA A 203 7.26 -16.39 -0.03
N LYS A 204 5.93 -16.47 0.02
CA LYS A 204 5.15 -17.59 -0.55
C LYS A 204 5.23 -17.62 -2.09
N LEU A 205 5.10 -16.46 -2.74
CA LEU A 205 5.15 -16.37 -4.20
C LEU A 205 6.54 -16.65 -4.76
N ASN A 206 7.60 -16.26 -4.03
CA ASN A 206 8.99 -16.48 -4.43
C ASN A 206 9.49 -17.90 -4.12
N GLY A 207 8.68 -18.74 -3.46
CA GLY A 207 9.06 -20.11 -3.09
C GLY A 207 9.95 -20.22 -1.84
N ASN A 208 10.23 -19.11 -1.16
CA ASN A 208 11.01 -19.12 0.10
C ASN A 208 10.21 -19.71 1.26
N MET A 209 8.89 -19.75 1.13
CA MET A 209 7.95 -20.29 2.10
C MET A 209 6.97 -21.23 1.40
N SER A 210 6.57 -22.31 2.07
CA SER A 210 5.59 -23.24 1.50
C SER A 210 4.30 -22.51 1.09
N GLY A 211 3.81 -22.79 -0.11
CA GLY A 211 2.52 -22.30 -0.60
C GLY A 211 1.32 -22.94 0.11
N ALA A 212 1.54 -23.98 0.91
CA ALA A 212 0.47 -24.61 1.69
C ALA A 212 -0.04 -23.67 2.80
N PRO A 213 -1.36 -23.71 3.12
CA PRO A 213 -1.91 -22.93 4.22
C PRO A 213 -1.42 -23.49 5.57
N ILE A 214 -0.87 -22.60 6.41
CA ILE A 214 -0.47 -22.95 7.78
C ILE A 214 -1.61 -22.54 8.70
N LEU A 215 -2.32 -23.55 9.24
CA LEU A 215 -3.51 -23.32 10.05
C LEU A 215 -3.15 -23.29 11.53
N LEU A 216 -3.35 -22.12 12.16
CA LEU A 216 -3.23 -21.96 13.61
C LEU A 216 -4.58 -22.30 14.29
N PRO A 217 -4.57 -22.97 15.45
CA PRO A 217 -5.78 -23.19 16.23
C PRO A 217 -6.38 -21.84 16.66
N LEU A 218 -7.71 -21.73 16.66
CA LEU A 218 -8.45 -20.50 17.07
C LEU A 218 -8.09 -19.23 16.27
N ARG A 219 -7.49 -19.34 15.09
CA ARG A 219 -6.99 -18.22 14.28
C ARG A 219 -8.00 -17.07 14.09
N HIS A 220 -9.28 -17.41 13.85
CA HIS A 220 -10.32 -16.40 13.63
C HIS A 220 -10.59 -15.57 14.90
N VAL A 221 -10.58 -16.24 16.08
CA VAL A 221 -10.76 -15.57 17.36
C VAL A 221 -9.55 -14.69 17.67
N ILE A 222 -8.33 -15.17 17.40
CA ILE A 222 -7.08 -14.42 17.61
C ILE A 222 -7.07 -13.19 16.70
N ASN A 223 -7.32 -13.36 15.40
CA ASN A 223 -7.31 -12.25 14.44
C ASN A 223 -8.39 -11.21 14.77
N LEU A 224 -9.61 -11.66 15.05
CA LEU A 224 -10.70 -10.76 15.44
C LEU A 224 -10.39 -10.04 16.76
N GLY A 225 -9.87 -10.77 17.76
CA GLY A 225 -9.48 -10.18 19.04
C GLY A 225 -8.40 -9.11 18.90
N MET A 226 -7.40 -9.33 18.06
CA MET A 226 -6.35 -8.35 17.78
C MET A 226 -6.89 -7.11 17.01
N ILE A 227 -7.76 -7.31 16.02
CA ILE A 227 -8.40 -6.20 15.30
C ILE A 227 -9.24 -5.35 16.27
N VAL A 228 -10.04 -6.00 17.13
CA VAL A 228 -10.81 -5.31 18.17
C VAL A 228 -9.90 -4.59 19.13
N ALA A 229 -8.77 -5.19 19.55
CA ALA A 229 -7.77 -4.54 20.41
C ALA A 229 -7.16 -3.29 19.74
N ILE A 230 -6.80 -3.34 18.45
CA ILE A 230 -6.31 -2.20 17.70
C ILE A 230 -7.35 -1.07 17.67
N LEU A 231 -8.61 -1.39 17.38
CA LEU A 231 -9.70 -0.41 17.36
C LEU A 231 -9.95 0.19 18.74
N ALA A 232 -9.92 -0.63 19.80
CA ALA A 232 -10.08 -0.17 21.18
C ALA A 232 -8.93 0.75 21.59
N VAL A 233 -7.68 0.40 21.30
CA VAL A 233 -6.52 1.24 21.60
C VAL A 233 -6.57 2.54 20.82
N THR A 234 -6.99 2.50 19.54
CA THR A 234 -7.18 3.70 18.71
C THR A 234 -8.25 4.61 19.32
N ALA A 235 -9.39 4.05 19.75
CA ALA A 235 -10.47 4.83 20.37
C ALA A 235 -10.01 5.43 21.72
N LEU A 236 -9.33 4.67 22.56
CA LEU A 236 -8.77 5.16 23.83
C LEU A 236 -7.76 6.30 23.59
N TYR A 237 -6.87 6.14 22.60
CA TYR A 237 -5.91 7.18 22.25
C TYR A 237 -6.57 8.44 21.70
N ALA A 238 -7.66 8.31 20.93
CA ALA A 238 -8.43 9.43 20.42
C ALA A 238 -9.17 10.20 21.52
N LEU A 239 -9.67 9.47 22.56
CA LEU A 239 -10.40 10.05 23.69
C LEU A 239 -9.50 10.58 24.79
N ALA A 240 -8.21 10.26 24.78
CA ALA A 240 -7.25 10.72 25.76
C ALA A 240 -7.19 12.26 25.76
N SER A 241 -7.35 12.85 26.94
CA SER A 241 -7.50 14.31 27.10
C SER A 241 -6.19 15.10 27.01
N SER A 242 -5.03 14.40 27.13
CA SER A 242 -3.71 15.01 27.02
C SER A 242 -2.76 14.04 26.30
N ALA A 243 -2.27 14.44 25.13
CA ALA A 243 -1.21 13.69 24.46
C ALA A 243 0.15 13.97 25.13
N GLY A 244 0.22 13.76 26.42
CA GLY A 244 1.48 13.79 27.17
C GLY A 244 2.31 12.53 26.90
N ALA A 245 3.60 12.58 27.22
CA ALA A 245 4.56 11.48 27.06
C ALA A 245 4.12 10.13 27.68
N GLY A 246 3.08 10.12 28.52
CA GLY A 246 2.52 8.93 29.16
C GLY A 246 1.60 8.09 28.26
N GLU A 247 1.08 8.61 27.16
CA GLU A 247 0.10 7.91 26.30
C GLU A 247 0.69 7.43 24.97
N GLY A 248 1.91 7.81 24.66
CA GLY A 248 2.61 7.42 23.42
C GLY A 248 2.78 5.91 23.24
N TRP A 249 2.77 5.13 24.32
CA TRP A 249 2.84 3.68 24.25
C TRP A 249 1.66 3.06 23.48
N MET A 250 0.47 3.73 23.46
CA MET A 250 -0.71 3.26 22.74
C MET A 250 -0.46 3.20 21.24
N PHE A 251 0.22 4.19 20.67
CA PHE A 251 0.63 4.19 19.27
C PHE A 251 1.52 2.99 18.94
N TRP A 252 2.56 2.76 19.74
CA TRP A 252 3.48 1.64 19.53
C TRP A 252 2.83 0.28 19.74
N ALA A 253 1.94 0.16 20.73
CA ALA A 253 1.19 -1.07 20.97
C ALA A 253 0.26 -1.42 19.81
N ALA A 254 -0.52 -0.45 19.32
CA ALA A 254 -1.38 -0.66 18.15
C ALA A 254 -0.57 -1.00 16.90
N LEU A 255 0.57 -0.35 16.70
CA LEU A 255 1.47 -0.63 15.60
C LEU A 255 2.02 -2.06 15.66
N ALA A 256 2.49 -2.50 16.81
CA ALA A 256 2.98 -3.87 17.04
C ALA A 256 1.88 -4.92 16.79
N LEU A 257 0.66 -4.68 17.30
CA LEU A 257 -0.49 -5.55 17.04
C LEU A 257 -0.83 -5.60 15.54
N ALA A 258 -0.78 -4.46 14.85
CA ALA A 258 -1.06 -4.39 13.42
C ALA A 258 -0.04 -5.19 12.58
N PHE A 259 1.26 -5.12 12.91
CA PHE A 259 2.26 -5.99 12.29
C PHE A 259 1.97 -7.47 12.52
N ALA A 260 1.60 -7.85 13.74
CA ALA A 260 1.24 -9.23 14.06
C ALA A 260 0.00 -9.71 13.28
N VAL A 261 -1.04 -8.88 13.19
CA VAL A 261 -2.25 -9.18 12.40
C VAL A 261 -1.91 -9.42 10.94
N GLY A 262 -1.07 -8.59 10.32
CA GLY A 262 -0.71 -8.75 8.91
C GLY A 262 0.00 -10.08 8.64
N PHE A 263 0.89 -10.54 9.52
CA PHE A 263 1.48 -11.87 9.43
C PHE A 263 0.41 -12.96 9.55
N LEU A 264 -0.42 -12.89 10.57
CA LEU A 264 -1.40 -13.94 10.88
C LEU A 264 -2.54 -14.03 9.86
N LEU A 265 -2.87 -12.93 9.17
CA LEU A 265 -3.89 -12.94 8.12
C LEU A 265 -3.42 -13.70 6.86
N ILE A 266 -2.16 -13.55 6.47
CA ILE A 266 -1.68 -14.06 5.17
C ILE A 266 -1.08 -15.47 5.29
N ILE A 267 -0.55 -15.86 6.44
CA ILE A 267 0.03 -17.19 6.67
C ILE A 267 -0.94 -18.34 6.33
N PRO A 268 -2.25 -18.31 6.73
CA PRO A 268 -3.17 -19.39 6.46
C PRO A 268 -3.74 -19.39 5.04
N ILE A 269 -3.41 -18.43 4.19
CA ILE A 269 -3.92 -18.36 2.82
C ILE A 269 -3.03 -19.20 1.89
N GLY A 270 -3.64 -20.08 1.11
CA GLY A 270 -2.95 -20.96 0.16
C GLY A 270 -2.45 -20.23 -1.09
N GLY A 271 -1.47 -20.83 -1.78
CA GLY A 271 -0.88 -20.28 -3.01
C GLY A 271 -1.89 -20.05 -4.14
N ALA A 272 -2.94 -20.84 -4.21
CA ALA A 272 -4.01 -20.71 -5.22
C ALA A 272 -4.81 -19.40 -5.06
N ASP A 273 -4.95 -18.91 -3.83
CA ASP A 273 -5.71 -17.69 -3.52
C ASP A 273 -4.81 -16.43 -3.52
N MET A 274 -3.49 -16.57 -3.73
CA MET A 274 -2.54 -15.45 -3.72
C MET A 274 -2.84 -14.32 -4.69
N PRO A 275 -3.39 -14.53 -5.90
CA PRO A 275 -3.77 -13.42 -6.76
C PRO A 275 -4.81 -12.48 -6.13
N VAL A 276 -5.78 -13.04 -5.41
CA VAL A 276 -6.77 -12.25 -4.66
C VAL A 276 -6.11 -11.49 -3.52
N VAL A 277 -5.19 -12.15 -2.80
CA VAL A 277 -4.45 -11.55 -1.68
C VAL A 277 -3.61 -10.35 -2.15
N VAL A 278 -2.88 -10.49 -3.26
CA VAL A 278 -2.08 -9.39 -3.83
C VAL A 278 -2.97 -8.20 -4.19
N SER A 279 -4.16 -8.45 -4.76
CA SER A 279 -5.12 -7.38 -5.07
C SER A 279 -5.70 -6.74 -3.80
N MET A 280 -5.95 -7.52 -2.73
CA MET A 280 -6.37 -6.97 -1.43
C MET A 280 -5.29 -6.14 -0.76
N LEU A 281 -4.03 -6.58 -0.81
CA LEU A 281 -2.89 -5.82 -0.30
C LEU A 281 -2.72 -4.49 -1.06
N ASN A 282 -2.99 -4.47 -2.37
CA ASN A 282 -3.06 -3.24 -3.16
C ASN A 282 -4.19 -2.32 -2.65
N SER A 283 -5.36 -2.88 -2.33
CA SER A 283 -6.45 -2.10 -1.72
C SER A 283 -6.05 -1.51 -0.37
N TYR A 284 -5.40 -2.28 0.50
CA TYR A 284 -4.92 -1.79 1.79
C TYR A 284 -3.85 -0.70 1.63
N SER A 285 -2.93 -0.85 0.67
CA SER A 285 -1.96 0.20 0.33
C SER A 285 -2.65 1.50 -0.07
N GLY A 286 -3.72 1.42 -0.86
CA GLY A 286 -4.53 2.58 -1.26
C GLY A 286 -5.20 3.24 -0.06
N TRP A 287 -5.81 2.47 0.83
CA TRP A 287 -6.45 3.02 2.03
C TRP A 287 -5.45 3.61 3.03
N ALA A 288 -4.25 3.00 3.16
CA ALA A 288 -3.17 3.58 3.95
C ALA A 288 -2.72 4.93 3.37
N ALA A 289 -2.56 5.02 2.04
CA ALA A 289 -2.23 6.28 1.38
C ALA A 289 -3.33 7.34 1.56
N ALA A 290 -4.62 6.96 1.49
CA ALA A 290 -5.72 7.89 1.76
C ALA A 290 -5.70 8.40 3.21
N ALA A 291 -5.49 7.52 4.18
CA ALA A 291 -5.39 7.89 5.61
C ALA A 291 -4.21 8.83 5.86
N MET A 292 -3.04 8.56 5.24
CA MET A 292 -1.90 9.48 5.31
C MET A 292 -2.19 10.80 4.59
N GLY A 293 -2.97 10.77 3.51
CA GLY A 293 -3.42 11.98 2.81
C GLY A 293 -4.23 12.92 3.71
N PHE A 294 -5.08 12.37 4.59
CA PHE A 294 -5.80 13.17 5.61
C PHE A 294 -4.82 13.76 6.63
N THR A 295 -3.91 12.96 7.18
CA THR A 295 -2.90 13.43 8.15
C THR A 295 -1.99 14.51 7.56
N LEU A 296 -1.65 14.41 6.26
CA LEU A 296 -0.79 15.36 5.54
C LEU A 296 -1.58 16.50 4.88
N HIS A 297 -2.89 16.54 5.02
CA HIS A 297 -3.80 17.47 4.32
C HIS A 297 -3.60 17.49 2.79
N ASN A 298 -3.16 16.38 2.20
CA ASN A 298 -2.86 16.28 0.77
C ASN A 298 -4.00 15.63 -0.01
N THR A 299 -4.79 16.47 -0.70
CA THR A 299 -5.95 16.02 -1.49
C THR A 299 -5.60 15.04 -2.61
N ALA A 300 -4.43 15.17 -3.24
CA ALA A 300 -3.98 14.25 -4.28
C ALA A 300 -3.76 12.84 -3.72
N MET A 301 -3.19 12.71 -2.53
CA MET A 301 -3.02 11.42 -1.85
C MET A 301 -4.36 10.82 -1.44
N ILE A 302 -5.31 11.63 -0.96
CA ILE A 302 -6.66 11.16 -0.59
C ILE A 302 -7.36 10.58 -1.81
N ILE A 303 -7.41 11.34 -2.93
CA ILE A 303 -8.07 10.90 -4.17
C ILE A 303 -7.41 9.66 -4.73
N THR A 304 -6.08 9.67 -4.86
CA THR A 304 -5.32 8.54 -5.43
C THR A 304 -5.45 7.30 -4.56
N GLY A 305 -5.33 7.46 -3.24
CA GLY A 305 -5.48 6.38 -2.28
C GLY A 305 -6.88 5.77 -2.31
N ALA A 306 -7.92 6.58 -2.36
CA ALA A 306 -9.30 6.12 -2.47
C ALA A 306 -9.55 5.35 -3.78
N LEU A 307 -9.05 5.86 -4.92
CA LEU A 307 -9.15 5.19 -6.23
C LEU A 307 -8.44 3.83 -6.24
N VAL A 308 -7.21 3.77 -5.76
CA VAL A 308 -6.43 2.53 -5.70
C VAL A 308 -7.07 1.54 -4.71
N GLY A 309 -7.50 2.03 -3.54
CA GLY A 309 -8.18 1.22 -2.54
C GLY A 309 -9.48 0.59 -3.07
N ALA A 310 -10.33 1.40 -3.69
CA ALA A 310 -11.58 0.92 -4.27
C ALA A 310 -11.35 -0.05 -5.43
N SER A 311 -10.43 0.27 -6.35
CA SER A 311 -10.13 -0.59 -7.51
C SER A 311 -9.58 -1.96 -7.09
N GLY A 312 -8.69 -2.00 -6.09
CA GLY A 312 -8.16 -3.25 -5.54
C GLY A 312 -9.23 -4.12 -4.88
N ALA A 313 -10.14 -3.52 -4.10
CA ALA A 313 -11.25 -4.23 -3.47
C ALA A 313 -12.23 -4.81 -4.52
N ILE A 314 -12.61 -4.02 -5.51
CA ILE A 314 -13.49 -4.46 -6.61
C ILE A 314 -12.84 -5.60 -7.39
N LEU A 315 -11.55 -5.47 -7.74
CA LEU A 315 -10.84 -6.52 -8.47
C LEU A 315 -10.77 -7.82 -7.66
N SER A 316 -10.48 -7.74 -6.35
CA SER A 316 -10.47 -8.90 -5.46
C SER A 316 -11.84 -9.59 -5.40
N TYR A 317 -12.91 -8.81 -5.32
CA TYR A 317 -14.28 -9.34 -5.32
C TYR A 317 -14.62 -10.06 -6.64
N ILE A 318 -14.27 -9.45 -7.79
CA ILE A 318 -14.49 -10.05 -9.11
C ILE A 318 -13.68 -11.34 -9.27
N MET A 319 -12.43 -11.36 -8.83
CA MET A 319 -11.59 -12.55 -8.86
C MET A 319 -12.15 -13.68 -7.99
N CYS A 320 -12.63 -13.38 -6.78
CA CYS A 320 -13.29 -14.37 -5.93
C CYS A 320 -14.51 -14.97 -6.63
N ARG A 321 -15.36 -14.16 -7.25
CA ARG A 321 -16.49 -14.64 -8.03
C ARG A 321 -16.07 -15.51 -9.22
N ALA A 322 -15.02 -15.12 -9.94
CA ALA A 322 -14.48 -15.89 -11.06
C ALA A 322 -13.93 -17.26 -10.63
N MET A 323 -13.40 -17.36 -9.40
CA MET A 323 -12.92 -18.58 -8.80
C MET A 323 -14.03 -19.40 -8.11
N ASN A 324 -15.27 -18.94 -8.18
CA ASN A 324 -16.43 -19.54 -7.48
C ASN A 324 -16.21 -19.67 -5.96
N ARG A 325 -15.59 -18.64 -5.37
CA ARG A 325 -15.33 -18.57 -3.93
C ARG A 325 -15.93 -17.32 -3.32
N SER A 326 -16.37 -17.43 -2.06
CA SER A 326 -16.83 -16.25 -1.35
C SER A 326 -15.64 -15.37 -0.95
N PHE A 327 -15.79 -14.05 -1.13
CA PHE A 327 -14.76 -13.07 -0.78
C PHE A 327 -14.34 -13.17 0.70
N LEU A 328 -15.30 -13.33 1.60
CA LEU A 328 -15.02 -13.48 3.03
C LEU A 328 -14.26 -14.77 3.34
N SER A 329 -14.54 -15.88 2.63
CA SER A 329 -13.82 -17.14 2.85
C SER A 329 -12.34 -17.05 2.44
N VAL A 330 -12.03 -16.30 1.39
CA VAL A 330 -10.64 -16.10 0.95
C VAL A 330 -9.88 -15.22 1.93
N ILE A 331 -10.47 -14.11 2.38
CA ILE A 331 -9.82 -13.20 3.35
C ILE A 331 -9.63 -13.84 4.72
N ALA A 332 -10.65 -14.58 5.19
CA ALA A 332 -10.55 -15.29 6.46
C ALA A 332 -9.52 -16.43 6.43
N GLY A 333 -9.15 -16.90 5.24
CA GLY A 333 -8.13 -17.92 5.02
C GLY A 333 -8.55 -19.32 5.47
N GLY A 334 -7.86 -20.33 4.94
CA GLY A 334 -7.95 -21.71 5.43
C GLY A 334 -9.17 -22.51 5.02
N PHE A 335 -10.07 -22.00 4.21
CA PHE A 335 -11.16 -22.76 3.62
C PHE A 335 -10.75 -23.50 2.32
N GLY A 336 -9.49 -23.41 1.93
CA GLY A 336 -8.94 -24.11 0.78
C GLY A 336 -8.07 -25.31 1.13
N ALA A 337 -7.96 -25.66 2.42
CA ALA A 337 -7.25 -26.84 2.88
C ALA A 337 -8.10 -28.12 2.77
N GLU A 338 -9.40 -28.00 2.62
CA GLU A 338 -10.21 -29.13 2.16
C GLU A 338 -10.05 -29.19 0.65
N GLU A 339 -9.28 -30.13 0.19
CA GLU A 339 -9.38 -30.74 -1.14
C GLU A 339 -10.78 -31.32 -1.29
N GLY A 340 -11.72 -30.47 -1.59
CA GLY A 340 -13.09 -30.82 -1.79
C GLY A 340 -13.77 -29.62 -2.39
N GLY A 341 -13.86 -29.57 -3.70
CA GLY A 341 -14.98 -28.94 -4.35
C GLY A 341 -16.27 -29.47 -3.73
N PRO A 342 -17.43 -28.82 -3.92
CA PRO A 342 -18.68 -29.19 -3.26
C PRO A 342 -18.95 -30.69 -3.45
N GLY A 343 -18.84 -31.45 -2.35
CA GLY A 343 -19.26 -32.81 -2.13
C GLY A 343 -19.31 -33.77 -3.34
N GLY A 344 -18.25 -33.79 -4.14
CA GLY A 344 -18.08 -34.86 -5.11
C GLY A 344 -17.49 -36.05 -4.37
N GLU A 345 -18.23 -37.13 -4.21
CA GLU A 345 -17.66 -38.44 -3.95
C GLU A 345 -16.38 -38.59 -4.76
N LYS A 346 -15.28 -38.98 -4.11
CA LYS A 346 -14.10 -39.45 -4.84
C LYS A 346 -14.52 -40.59 -5.70
N ILE A 347 -14.95 -40.29 -6.91
CA ILE A 347 -15.26 -41.34 -7.91
C ILE A 347 -13.88 -41.87 -8.30
N ASP A 348 -13.50 -42.98 -7.69
CA ASP A 348 -12.33 -43.75 -8.03
C ASP A 348 -12.54 -44.34 -9.43
N ARG A 349 -12.35 -43.50 -10.45
CA ARG A 349 -12.45 -43.95 -11.84
C ARG A 349 -11.16 -44.62 -12.21
N PRO A 350 -11.19 -45.86 -12.71
CA PRO A 350 -9.99 -46.54 -13.16
C PRO A 350 -9.33 -45.68 -14.27
N TRP A 351 -8.10 -45.23 -14.05
CA TRP A 351 -7.33 -44.55 -15.05
C TRP A 351 -6.38 -45.50 -15.76
N LYS A 352 -6.18 -45.31 -17.06
CA LYS A 352 -5.26 -46.09 -17.86
C LYS A 352 -3.97 -45.28 -18.07
N ARG A 353 -2.85 -45.92 -17.77
CA ARG A 353 -1.54 -45.33 -18.00
C ARG A 353 -1.25 -45.32 -19.51
N GLY A 354 -0.94 -44.13 -20.10
CA GLY A 354 -0.54 -43.98 -21.50
C GLY A 354 0.89 -43.48 -21.59
N SER A 355 1.49 -43.58 -22.78
CA SER A 355 2.80 -42.99 -23.10
C SER A 355 2.64 -41.66 -23.82
N ALA A 356 3.74 -40.91 -23.99
CA ALA A 356 3.76 -39.68 -24.77
C ALA A 356 3.48 -39.97 -26.28
N GLU A 357 3.92 -41.13 -26.78
CA GLU A 357 3.69 -41.59 -28.14
C GLU A 357 2.20 -41.85 -28.37
N ASP A 358 1.51 -42.53 -27.41
CA ASP A 358 0.06 -42.78 -27.48
C ASP A 358 -0.71 -41.44 -27.56
N ALA A 359 -0.30 -40.43 -26.74
CA ALA A 359 -0.93 -39.13 -26.76
C ALA A 359 -0.70 -38.38 -28.08
N ALA A 360 0.52 -38.43 -28.62
CA ALA A 360 0.85 -37.80 -29.89
C ALA A 360 0.07 -38.41 -31.05
N TRP A 361 -0.08 -39.76 -31.07
CA TRP A 361 -0.86 -40.44 -32.07
C TRP A 361 -2.34 -40.06 -32.01
N ILE A 362 -2.94 -40.02 -30.80
CA ILE A 362 -4.35 -39.61 -30.61
C ILE A 362 -4.57 -38.17 -31.06
N MET A 363 -3.64 -37.27 -30.75
CA MET A 363 -3.74 -35.85 -31.15
C MET A 363 -3.61 -35.67 -32.66
N LYS A 364 -2.77 -36.45 -33.32
CA LYS A 364 -2.59 -36.41 -34.79
C LYS A 364 -3.81 -36.88 -35.56
N GLU A 365 -4.52 -37.92 -35.06
CA GLU A 365 -5.73 -38.45 -35.65
C GLU A 365 -7.00 -37.65 -35.31
N ALA A 366 -6.88 -36.66 -34.38
CA ALA A 366 -8.00 -35.85 -33.94
C ALA A 366 -8.34 -34.77 -34.96
N GLN A 367 -9.62 -34.50 -35.20
CA GLN A 367 -10.05 -33.35 -36.02
C GLN A 367 -9.82 -32.02 -35.31
N GLN A 368 -9.93 -32.00 -33.97
CA GLN A 368 -9.79 -30.80 -33.14
C GLN A 368 -9.14 -31.16 -31.82
N VAL A 369 -8.15 -30.38 -31.43
CA VAL A 369 -7.48 -30.44 -30.11
C VAL A 369 -7.75 -29.14 -29.36
N ILE A 370 -8.23 -29.26 -28.11
CA ILE A 370 -8.41 -28.12 -27.21
C ILE A 370 -7.36 -28.19 -26.10
N ILE A 371 -6.49 -27.21 -26.03
CA ILE A 371 -5.43 -27.11 -25.01
C ILE A 371 -5.94 -26.23 -23.86
N ILE A 372 -5.91 -26.78 -22.65
CA ILE A 372 -6.31 -26.07 -21.43
C ILE A 372 -5.06 -25.86 -20.57
N PRO A 373 -4.34 -24.73 -20.74
CA PRO A 373 -3.09 -24.49 -20.04
C PRO A 373 -3.34 -24.18 -18.56
N GLY A 374 -2.54 -24.79 -17.70
CA GLY A 374 -2.50 -24.53 -16.27
C GLY A 374 -1.22 -23.79 -15.85
N TYR A 375 -1.16 -23.41 -14.58
CA TYR A 375 0.00 -22.70 -14.00
C TYR A 375 1.32 -23.49 -14.13
N GLY A 376 1.26 -24.82 -14.11
CA GLY A 376 2.43 -25.69 -14.30
C GLY A 376 3.18 -25.43 -15.60
N MET A 377 2.50 -25.04 -16.68
CA MET A 377 3.13 -24.66 -17.95
C MET A 377 4.05 -23.44 -17.76
N ALA A 378 3.60 -22.40 -17.02
CA ALA A 378 4.39 -21.21 -16.75
C ALA A 378 5.60 -21.52 -15.86
N VAL A 379 5.44 -22.35 -14.84
CA VAL A 379 6.51 -22.77 -13.94
C VAL A 379 7.59 -23.54 -14.66
N ALA A 380 7.18 -24.45 -15.55
CA ALA A 380 8.08 -25.26 -16.37
C ALA A 380 8.66 -24.51 -17.59
N GLN A 381 8.21 -23.26 -17.82
CA GLN A 381 8.54 -22.47 -19.02
C GLN A 381 8.27 -23.25 -20.33
N ALA A 382 7.21 -24.08 -20.33
CA ALA A 382 6.88 -25.00 -21.41
C ALA A 382 6.06 -24.35 -22.55
N GLN A 383 5.80 -23.04 -22.50
CA GLN A 383 5.00 -22.32 -23.50
C GLN A 383 5.60 -22.42 -24.90
N HIS A 384 6.91 -22.45 -25.03
CA HIS A 384 7.59 -22.54 -26.34
C HIS A 384 7.42 -23.93 -26.97
N VAL A 385 7.57 -24.99 -26.16
CA VAL A 385 7.38 -26.38 -26.61
C VAL A 385 5.92 -26.63 -26.94
N LEU A 386 4.99 -26.06 -26.15
CA LEU A 386 3.56 -26.15 -26.41
C LEU A 386 3.18 -25.48 -27.73
N ARG A 387 3.78 -24.33 -28.03
CA ARG A 387 3.58 -23.64 -29.32
C ARG A 387 4.08 -24.47 -30.49
N GLU A 388 5.30 -25.01 -30.38
CA GLU A 388 5.87 -25.89 -31.40
C GLU A 388 4.98 -27.10 -31.67
N MET A 389 4.51 -27.78 -30.62
CA MET A 389 3.54 -28.88 -30.73
C MET A 389 2.26 -28.45 -31.44
N ALA A 390 1.70 -27.29 -31.09
CA ALA A 390 0.49 -26.77 -31.71
C ALA A 390 0.70 -26.42 -33.20
N ASP A 391 1.84 -25.91 -33.57
CA ASP A 391 2.18 -25.56 -34.96
C ASP A 391 2.38 -26.85 -35.81
N LEU A 392 3.00 -27.90 -35.22
CA LEU A 392 3.09 -29.23 -35.87
C LEU A 392 1.70 -29.84 -36.09
N LEU A 393 0.82 -29.82 -35.10
CA LEU A 393 -0.56 -30.31 -35.25
C LEU A 393 -1.34 -29.57 -36.31
N LYS A 394 -1.19 -28.23 -36.39
CA LYS A 394 -1.81 -27.44 -37.48
C LYS A 394 -1.28 -27.80 -38.87
N ALA A 395 0.02 -28.08 -38.98
CA ALA A 395 0.64 -28.53 -40.23
C ALA A 395 0.07 -29.87 -40.71
N GLU A 396 -0.32 -30.77 -39.77
CA GLU A 396 -1.00 -32.05 -40.08
C GLU A 396 -2.51 -31.88 -40.30
N GLY A 397 -3.05 -30.62 -40.30
CA GLY A 397 -4.46 -30.35 -40.56
C GLY A 397 -5.39 -30.37 -39.35
N VAL A 398 -4.86 -30.51 -38.16
CA VAL A 398 -5.64 -30.56 -36.90
C VAL A 398 -6.00 -29.12 -36.47
N THR A 399 -7.28 -28.90 -36.15
CA THR A 399 -7.71 -27.60 -35.59
C THR A 399 -7.30 -27.49 -34.11
N VAL A 400 -6.36 -26.60 -33.79
CA VAL A 400 -5.92 -26.37 -32.40
C VAL A 400 -6.57 -25.12 -31.84
N LYS A 401 -7.25 -25.27 -30.67
CA LYS A 401 -7.86 -24.19 -29.92
C LYS A 401 -7.31 -24.15 -28.47
N TYR A 402 -7.34 -22.96 -27.86
CA TYR A 402 -6.94 -22.77 -26.48
C TYR A 402 -8.15 -22.37 -25.62
N ALA A 403 -8.37 -23.07 -24.53
CA ALA A 403 -9.35 -22.71 -23.51
C ALA A 403 -8.62 -22.21 -22.26
N ILE A 404 -8.45 -20.88 -22.17
CA ILE A 404 -7.67 -20.26 -21.11
C ILE A 404 -8.61 -19.73 -20.04
N HIS A 405 -8.45 -20.21 -18.80
CA HIS A 405 -9.18 -19.66 -17.67
C HIS A 405 -8.60 -18.27 -17.29
N PRO A 406 -9.45 -17.23 -17.12
CA PRO A 406 -9.01 -15.86 -16.90
C PRO A 406 -8.05 -15.65 -15.73
N VAL A 407 -8.13 -16.49 -14.69
CA VAL A 407 -7.27 -16.43 -13.50
C VAL A 407 -6.35 -17.64 -13.36
N ALA A 408 -6.15 -18.43 -14.42
CA ALA A 408 -5.14 -19.47 -14.42
C ALA A 408 -3.75 -18.87 -14.29
N GLY A 409 -2.96 -19.29 -13.30
CA GLY A 409 -1.63 -18.75 -13.05
C GLY A 409 -1.54 -17.97 -11.74
N ARG A 410 -0.66 -16.96 -11.70
CA ARG A 410 -0.41 -16.09 -10.53
C ARG A 410 -1.08 -14.71 -10.63
N MET A 411 -1.57 -14.34 -11.78
CA MET A 411 -2.27 -13.07 -12.02
C MET A 411 -3.37 -13.24 -13.08
N PRO A 412 -4.41 -12.41 -13.08
CA PRO A 412 -5.40 -12.41 -14.16
C PRO A 412 -4.73 -12.26 -15.54
N GLY A 413 -5.14 -13.10 -16.49
CA GLY A 413 -4.57 -13.09 -17.83
C GLY A 413 -3.16 -13.66 -17.96
N HIS A 414 -2.61 -14.29 -16.93
CA HIS A 414 -1.24 -14.81 -16.95
C HIS A 414 -0.97 -15.72 -18.13
N MET A 415 -1.84 -16.69 -18.40
CA MET A 415 -1.68 -17.61 -19.53
C MET A 415 -1.91 -16.92 -20.87
N ASN A 416 -2.76 -15.89 -20.94
CA ASN A 416 -3.00 -15.12 -22.16
C ASN A 416 -1.77 -14.30 -22.59
N VAL A 417 -0.91 -13.94 -21.66
CA VAL A 417 0.35 -13.20 -21.95
C VAL A 417 1.44 -14.17 -22.43
N LEU A 418 1.42 -15.42 -21.97
CA LEU A 418 2.43 -16.42 -22.32
C LEU A 418 2.18 -17.13 -23.64
N LEU A 419 0.91 -17.25 -24.08
CA LEU A 419 0.45 -17.91 -25.28
C LEU A 419 -0.05 -16.91 -26.32
#